data_6213de3e082c5784c18f90465e4e9334
#
_entry.id   6213de3e082c5784c18f90465e4e9334
#
_cell.length_a   1.000
_cell.length_b   1.000
_cell.length_c   1.000
_cell.angle_alpha   90.00
_cell.angle_beta   90.00
_cell.angle_gamma   90.00
#
_symmetry.space_group_name_H-M   'P 1'
#
loop_
_entity.id
_entity.type
_entity.pdbx_description
1 polymer ?
#
loop_
_entity_poly.entity_id
_entity_poly.type
_entity_poly.pdbx_seq_one_letter_code
_entity_poly.pdbx_strand_id
1 'polypeptide(L)'
;QHTDKLFILDLMAAIYYAKPLDEQHYKFDLLKQAVDLICDSIDRRETEINQDALFDELLMLLETKKYIKAKYIKQVKSLYKWLNKDLEKCREKMIAFGDIYEDEDFDEEYAKLELIRSYLHCYQDDWKIDYDSLNHFLSEALEQTFEITFEEAQHEFARIKNKVETESDYTLLYVDTGCDNFYCLVCPKSAAPRIIEIADILNLPINH
;
A
#
# COMPACT_ATOMS: atom_id res chain seq x y z
N GLN A 1 -16.47 -10.19 -0.33
CA GLN A 1 -15.73 -10.94 0.75
C GLN A 1 -16.36 -10.71 2.13
N HIS A 2 -16.60 -9.47 2.58
CA HIS A 2 -17.38 -9.21 3.81
C HIS A 2 -18.81 -9.75 3.73
N THR A 3 -19.40 -9.74 2.54
CA THR A 3 -20.74 -10.27 2.21
C THR A 3 -20.81 -11.78 2.40
N ASP A 4 -19.76 -12.52 2.09
CA ASP A 4 -19.76 -13.99 2.15
C ASP A 4 -19.68 -14.50 3.60
N LYS A 5 -18.89 -13.83 4.46
CA LYS A 5 -18.84 -14.13 5.90
C LYS A 5 -20.19 -13.85 6.58
N LEU A 6 -20.84 -12.71 6.25
CA LEU A 6 -22.17 -12.37 6.76
C LEU A 6 -23.23 -13.38 6.28
N PHE A 7 -23.20 -13.79 5.03
CA PHE A 7 -24.14 -14.79 4.50
C PHE A 7 -24.01 -16.14 5.17
N ILE A 8 -22.78 -16.60 5.45
CA ILE A 8 -22.55 -17.86 6.20
C ILE A 8 -23.08 -17.74 7.63
N LEU A 9 -22.84 -16.63 8.33
CA LEU A 9 -23.34 -16.40 9.68
C LEU A 9 -24.87 -16.33 9.72
N ASP A 10 -25.52 -15.67 8.77
CA ASP A 10 -26.99 -15.60 8.65
C ASP A 10 -27.60 -16.96 8.35
N LEU A 11 -27.01 -17.76 7.46
CA LEU A 11 -27.44 -19.13 7.16
C LEU A 11 -27.32 -20.02 8.40
N MET A 12 -26.25 -19.88 9.18
CA MET A 12 -26.01 -20.63 10.40
C MET A 12 -26.98 -20.23 11.52
N ALA A 13 -27.27 -18.94 11.66
CA ALA A 13 -28.29 -18.43 12.57
C ALA A 13 -29.68 -19.01 12.21
N ALA A 14 -30.04 -19.03 10.91
CA ALA A 14 -31.29 -19.60 10.44
C ALA A 14 -31.41 -21.10 10.75
N ILE A 15 -30.32 -21.86 10.56
CA ILE A 15 -30.29 -23.30 10.91
C ILE A 15 -30.39 -23.52 12.40
N TYR A 16 -29.75 -22.66 13.23
CA TYR A 16 -29.80 -22.72 14.68
C TYR A 16 -31.22 -22.49 15.23
N TYR A 17 -31.90 -21.44 14.78
CA TYR A 17 -33.26 -21.10 15.22
C TYR A 17 -34.35 -22.06 14.73
N ALA A 18 -34.07 -22.89 13.72
CA ALA A 18 -35.02 -23.85 13.19
C ALA A 18 -35.06 -25.18 13.96
N LYS A 19 -34.27 -25.37 15.05
CA LYS A 19 -34.16 -26.64 15.79
C LYS A 19 -34.71 -26.58 17.22
N PRO A 20 -35.16 -27.73 17.81
CA PRO A 20 -35.64 -27.80 19.20
C PRO A 20 -34.57 -27.44 20.24
N LEU A 21 -34.97 -26.82 21.33
CA LEU A 21 -34.10 -26.21 22.37
C LEU A 21 -33.13 -27.18 23.04
N ASP A 22 -33.44 -28.47 23.13
CA ASP A 22 -32.67 -29.47 23.90
C ASP A 22 -31.38 -29.93 23.23
N GLU A 23 -31.27 -29.73 21.92
CA GLU A 23 -30.07 -30.04 21.13
C GLU A 23 -29.21 -28.81 20.77
N GLN A 24 -29.66 -27.63 21.19
CA GLN A 24 -29.10 -26.37 20.65
C GLN A 24 -27.71 -26.06 21.21
N HIS A 25 -27.43 -26.31 22.49
CA HIS A 25 -26.15 -25.90 23.08
C HIS A 25 -24.95 -26.66 22.52
N TYR A 26 -25.01 -27.98 22.44
CA TYR A 26 -23.87 -28.77 21.95
C TYR A 26 -23.60 -28.54 20.45
N LYS A 27 -24.65 -28.39 19.64
CA LYS A 27 -24.51 -28.12 18.21
C LYS A 27 -24.07 -26.69 17.91
N PHE A 28 -24.41 -25.73 18.79
CA PHE A 28 -23.96 -24.35 18.64
C PHE A 28 -22.44 -24.21 18.81
N ASP A 29 -21.84 -24.88 19.79
CA ASP A 29 -20.41 -24.84 20.01
C ASP A 29 -19.63 -25.50 18.87
N LEU A 30 -20.14 -26.63 18.33
CA LEU A 30 -19.57 -27.27 17.15
C LEU A 30 -19.69 -26.39 15.90
N LEU A 31 -20.84 -25.73 15.72
CA LEU A 31 -21.07 -24.80 14.61
C LEU A 31 -20.15 -23.58 14.72
N LYS A 32 -20.00 -23.02 15.92
CA LYS A 32 -19.08 -21.90 16.18
C LYS A 32 -17.64 -22.30 15.89
N GLN A 33 -17.19 -23.47 16.37
CA GLN A 33 -15.86 -23.99 16.05
C GLN A 33 -15.64 -24.19 14.55
N ALA A 34 -16.67 -24.70 13.83
CA ALA A 34 -16.60 -24.87 12.40
C ALA A 34 -16.52 -23.51 11.66
N VAL A 35 -17.26 -22.50 12.13
CA VAL A 35 -17.16 -21.13 11.58
C VAL A 35 -15.79 -20.53 11.85
N ASP A 36 -15.30 -20.64 13.08
CA ASP A 36 -13.98 -20.13 13.45
C ASP A 36 -12.89 -20.79 12.58
N LEU A 37 -12.95 -22.12 12.37
CA LEU A 37 -12.04 -22.86 11.50
C LEU A 37 -12.14 -22.44 10.02
N ILE A 38 -13.36 -22.18 9.53
CA ILE A 38 -13.59 -21.71 8.16
C ILE A 38 -13.05 -20.27 8.02
N CYS A 39 -13.35 -19.40 8.98
CA CYS A 39 -12.83 -18.04 9.00
C CYS A 39 -11.30 -18.04 9.05
N ASP A 40 -10.70 -18.81 9.95
CA ASP A 40 -9.24 -18.98 10.03
C ASP A 40 -8.65 -19.57 8.74
N SER A 41 -9.36 -20.47 8.04
CA SER A 41 -8.89 -21.02 6.77
C SER A 41 -9.03 -20.04 5.61
N ILE A 42 -10.05 -19.18 5.64
CA ILE A 42 -10.23 -18.07 4.68
C ILE A 42 -9.16 -17.00 4.96
N ASP A 43 -8.96 -16.63 6.22
CA ASP A 43 -7.94 -15.66 6.61
C ASP A 43 -6.52 -16.17 6.28
N ARG A 44 -6.26 -17.49 6.45
CA ARG A 44 -4.99 -18.10 5.99
C ARG A 44 -4.86 -18.14 4.48
N ARG A 45 -5.93 -18.40 3.72
CA ARG A 45 -5.89 -18.35 2.25
C ARG A 45 -5.78 -16.92 1.73
N GLU A 46 -6.36 -15.95 2.42
CA GLU A 46 -6.20 -14.52 2.14
C GLU A 46 -4.77 -14.05 2.46
N THR A 47 -4.10 -14.62 3.48
CA THR A 47 -2.67 -14.42 3.76
C THR A 47 -1.76 -15.20 2.81
N GLU A 48 -2.25 -16.28 2.18
CA GLU A 48 -1.61 -16.96 1.05
C GLU A 48 -1.90 -16.25 -0.30
N ILE A 49 -2.66 -15.15 -0.32
CA ILE A 49 -2.60 -14.18 -1.43
C ILE A 49 -1.13 -13.80 -1.53
N ASN A 50 -0.53 -14.24 -2.59
CA ASN A 50 0.89 -14.13 -2.85
C ASN A 50 1.29 -12.66 -2.77
N GLN A 51 1.63 -12.19 -1.55
CA GLN A 51 1.99 -10.79 -1.29
C GLN A 51 3.15 -10.35 -2.18
N ASP A 52 4.05 -11.27 -2.51
CA ASP A 52 5.14 -11.02 -3.45
C ASP A 52 4.58 -10.69 -4.85
N ALA A 53 3.51 -11.39 -5.29
CA ALA A 53 2.88 -11.12 -6.59
C ALA A 53 2.10 -9.80 -6.60
N LEU A 54 1.44 -9.45 -5.49
CA LEU A 54 0.77 -8.15 -5.35
C LEU A 54 1.78 -7.00 -5.33
N PHE A 55 2.91 -7.17 -4.64
CA PHE A 55 3.97 -6.18 -4.66
C PHE A 55 4.58 -6.03 -6.06
N ASP A 56 4.73 -7.14 -6.81
CA ASP A 56 5.17 -7.11 -8.21
C ASP A 56 4.17 -6.37 -9.10
N GLU A 57 2.87 -6.58 -8.89
CA GLU A 57 1.79 -5.87 -9.58
C GLU A 57 1.83 -4.36 -9.25
N LEU A 58 2.03 -3.99 -7.97
CA LEU A 58 2.18 -2.60 -7.53
C LEU A 58 3.32 -1.90 -8.28
N LEU A 59 4.50 -2.52 -8.32
CA LEU A 59 5.66 -1.98 -9.04
C LEU A 59 5.39 -1.80 -10.54
N MET A 60 4.56 -2.67 -11.13
CA MET A 60 4.17 -2.56 -12.54
C MET A 60 3.18 -1.41 -12.75
N LEU A 61 2.16 -1.28 -11.90
CA LEU A 61 1.14 -0.24 -11.98
C LEU A 61 1.69 1.16 -11.72
N LEU A 62 2.73 1.28 -10.88
CA LEU A 62 3.49 2.52 -10.64
C LEU A 62 4.53 2.79 -11.75
N GLU A 63 4.56 1.99 -12.80
CA GLU A 63 5.52 2.13 -13.92
C GLU A 63 7.00 2.22 -13.47
N THR A 64 7.33 1.62 -12.34
CA THR A 64 8.64 1.72 -11.67
C THR A 64 9.83 1.46 -12.60
N LYS A 65 9.64 0.61 -13.61
CA LYS A 65 10.70 0.28 -14.59
C LYS A 65 11.12 1.46 -15.48
N LYS A 66 10.29 2.50 -15.60
CA LYS A 66 10.66 3.71 -16.37
C LYS A 66 11.76 4.48 -15.66
N TYR A 67 11.74 4.50 -14.32
CA TYR A 67 12.58 5.37 -13.51
C TYR A 67 13.73 4.64 -12.83
N ILE A 68 13.57 3.35 -12.53
CA ILE A 68 14.47 2.59 -11.67
C ILE A 68 15.15 1.45 -12.43
N LYS A 69 16.48 1.35 -12.29
CA LYS A 69 17.26 0.30 -12.92
C LYS A 69 16.86 -1.09 -12.41
N ALA A 70 16.91 -2.10 -13.28
CA ALA A 70 16.51 -3.47 -12.98
C ALA A 70 17.18 -4.08 -11.73
N LYS A 71 18.42 -3.66 -11.39
CA LYS A 71 19.10 -4.11 -10.17
C LYS A 71 18.38 -3.66 -8.89
N TYR A 72 17.89 -2.40 -8.86
CA TYR A 72 17.17 -1.85 -7.72
C TYR A 72 15.75 -2.44 -7.59
N ILE A 73 15.11 -2.78 -8.73
CA ILE A 73 13.84 -3.52 -8.69
C ILE A 73 14.03 -4.90 -8.05
N LYS A 74 15.12 -5.60 -8.34
CA LYS A 74 15.43 -6.88 -7.66
C LYS A 74 15.72 -6.68 -6.17
N GLN A 75 16.36 -5.58 -5.83
CA GLN A 75 16.71 -5.22 -4.47
C GLN A 75 15.45 -4.94 -3.64
N VAL A 76 14.54 -4.07 -4.11
CA VAL A 76 13.30 -3.77 -3.40
C VAL A 76 12.41 -4.99 -3.23
N LYS A 77 12.29 -5.87 -4.24
CA LYS A 77 11.56 -7.13 -4.11
C LYS A 77 12.18 -8.05 -3.05
N SER A 78 13.51 -8.10 -2.97
CA SER A 78 14.20 -8.86 -1.93
C SER A 78 13.96 -8.28 -0.54
N LEU A 79 13.98 -6.96 -0.39
CA LEU A 79 13.71 -6.27 0.88
C LEU A 79 12.27 -6.49 1.31
N TYR A 80 11.29 -6.31 0.41
CA TYR A 80 9.88 -6.56 0.70
C TYR A 80 9.63 -7.99 1.20
N LYS A 81 10.26 -8.98 0.56
CA LYS A 81 10.18 -10.37 1.00
C LYS A 81 10.74 -10.59 2.41
N TRP A 82 11.84 -9.91 2.76
CA TRP A 82 12.43 -10.01 4.10
C TRP A 82 11.62 -9.23 5.13
N LEU A 83 11.03 -8.10 4.77
CA LEU A 83 10.12 -7.34 5.61
C LEU A 83 8.98 -8.21 6.17
N ASN A 84 8.37 -9.03 5.30
CA ASN A 84 7.28 -9.92 5.69
C ASN A 84 7.72 -11.22 6.39
N LYS A 85 9.01 -11.56 6.33
CA LYS A 85 9.52 -12.83 6.86
C LYS A 85 10.36 -12.69 8.11
N ASP A 86 11.20 -11.66 8.15
CA ASP A 86 12.23 -11.46 9.16
C ASP A 86 12.68 -9.99 9.11
N LEU A 87 12.09 -9.20 9.99
CA LEU A 87 12.29 -7.74 10.01
C LEU A 87 13.75 -7.38 10.31
N GLU A 88 14.43 -8.13 11.20
CA GLU A 88 15.82 -7.87 11.52
C GLU A 88 16.72 -8.10 10.30
N LYS A 89 16.44 -9.14 9.54
CA LYS A 89 17.17 -9.42 8.30
C LYS A 89 16.86 -8.40 7.20
N CYS A 90 15.67 -7.82 7.19
CA CYS A 90 15.35 -6.68 6.34
C CYS A 90 16.23 -5.48 6.71
N ARG A 91 16.33 -5.16 8.01
CA ARG A 91 17.18 -4.11 8.55
C ARG A 91 18.66 -4.27 8.15
N GLU A 92 19.23 -5.46 8.40
CA GLU A 92 20.62 -5.77 8.01
C GLU A 92 20.86 -5.50 6.51
N LYS A 93 19.91 -5.86 5.66
CA LYS A 93 20.01 -5.63 4.22
C LYS A 93 19.90 -4.15 3.84
N MET A 94 18.98 -3.40 4.46
CA MET A 94 18.85 -1.96 4.22
C MET A 94 20.12 -1.23 4.63
N ILE A 95 20.74 -1.58 5.77
CA ILE A 95 22.05 -1.06 6.18
C ILE A 95 23.11 -1.41 5.13
N ALA A 96 23.17 -2.67 4.71
CA ALA A 96 24.16 -3.12 3.71
C ALA A 96 24.00 -2.45 2.33
N PHE A 97 22.80 -1.99 2.00
CA PHE A 97 22.51 -1.25 0.78
C PHE A 97 22.75 0.27 0.93
N GLY A 98 22.87 0.75 2.18
CA GLY A 98 23.04 2.16 2.50
C GLY A 98 21.73 2.94 2.54
N ASP A 99 20.60 2.24 2.69
CA ASP A 99 19.28 2.86 2.73
C ASP A 99 19.01 3.49 4.11
N ILE A 100 19.54 2.89 5.18
CA ILE A 100 19.42 3.35 6.57
C ILE A 100 20.75 3.26 7.30
N TYR A 101 20.87 3.96 8.46
CA TYR A 101 22.03 3.89 9.35
C TYR A 101 21.81 2.88 10.49
N GLU A 102 22.93 2.42 11.09
CA GLU A 102 22.90 1.40 12.17
C GLU A 102 22.21 1.88 13.45
N ASP A 103 22.23 3.18 13.72
CA ASP A 103 21.70 3.84 14.91
C ASP A 103 20.26 4.35 14.76
N GLU A 104 19.62 4.12 13.60
CA GLU A 104 18.23 4.51 13.38
C GLU A 104 17.26 3.53 14.06
N ASP A 105 16.21 4.08 14.66
CA ASP A 105 15.06 3.31 15.12
C ASP A 105 14.38 2.65 13.93
N PHE A 106 14.19 1.34 14.01
CA PHE A 106 13.71 0.55 12.89
C PHE A 106 12.55 -0.35 13.31
N ASP A 107 11.41 -0.10 12.75
CA ASP A 107 10.21 -0.92 12.85
C ASP A 107 9.62 -1.23 11.48
N GLU A 108 8.50 -1.93 11.45
CA GLU A 108 7.84 -2.34 10.20
C GLU A 108 7.30 -1.14 9.41
N GLU A 109 6.77 -0.12 10.08
CA GLU A 109 6.19 1.07 9.44
C GLU A 109 7.30 1.90 8.80
N TYR A 110 8.39 2.12 9.53
CA TYR A 110 9.58 2.79 9.00
C TYR A 110 10.17 2.03 7.80
N ALA A 111 10.28 0.70 7.88
CA ALA A 111 10.79 -0.13 6.79
C ALA A 111 9.92 -0.02 5.52
N LYS A 112 8.59 0.01 5.66
CA LYS A 112 7.65 0.20 4.55
C LYS A 112 7.80 1.58 3.90
N LEU A 113 7.90 2.62 4.73
CA LEU A 113 8.10 3.98 4.24
C LEU A 113 9.44 4.10 3.50
N GLU A 114 10.51 3.51 4.05
CA GLU A 114 11.82 3.53 3.42
C GLU A 114 11.86 2.78 2.08
N LEU A 115 11.13 1.65 1.95
CA LEU A 115 10.98 0.97 0.66
C LEU A 115 10.35 1.88 -0.40
N ILE A 116 9.33 2.67 -0.02
CA ILE A 116 8.69 3.62 -0.93
C ILE A 116 9.67 4.73 -1.29
N ARG A 117 10.29 5.34 -0.27
CA ARG A 117 11.16 6.49 -0.41
C ARG A 117 12.39 6.20 -1.26
N SER A 118 13.04 5.06 -1.05
CA SER A 118 14.32 4.73 -1.68
C SER A 118 14.20 3.99 -3.00
N TYR A 119 13.05 3.32 -3.25
CA TYR A 119 12.92 2.41 -4.39
C TYR A 119 11.74 2.68 -5.32
N LEU A 120 10.85 3.61 -4.98
CA LEU A 120 9.79 4.04 -5.91
C LEU A 120 10.10 5.45 -6.42
N HIS A 121 9.56 5.79 -7.57
CA HIS A 121 9.66 7.15 -8.09
C HIS A 121 8.73 8.06 -7.30
N CYS A 122 9.21 8.54 -6.15
CA CYS A 122 8.48 9.29 -5.14
C CYS A 122 9.06 10.70 -5.03
N TYR A 123 8.20 11.72 -5.16
CA TYR A 123 8.56 13.07 -4.76
C TYR A 123 8.59 13.16 -3.23
N GLN A 124 9.61 13.82 -2.71
CA GLN A 124 9.87 13.93 -1.28
C GLN A 124 10.28 15.36 -0.97
N ASP A 125 9.54 15.99 -0.05
CA ASP A 125 9.84 17.32 0.43
C ASP A 125 9.35 17.49 1.88
N ASP A 126 9.74 18.58 2.48
CA ASP A 126 9.22 19.06 3.76
C ASP A 126 7.80 19.64 3.57
N TRP A 127 7.15 20.09 4.64
CA TRP A 127 5.86 20.77 4.61
C TRP A 127 5.82 22.00 3.67
N LYS A 128 6.97 22.59 3.39
CA LYS A 128 7.15 23.66 2.39
C LYS A 128 7.64 23.07 1.09
N ILE A 129 6.72 22.90 0.16
CA ILE A 129 7.00 22.33 -1.16
C ILE A 129 7.91 23.30 -1.94
N ASP A 130 9.03 22.76 -2.46
CA ASP A 130 9.83 23.40 -3.49
C ASP A 130 9.16 23.17 -4.85
N TYR A 131 8.51 24.20 -5.37
CA TYR A 131 7.76 24.09 -6.63
C TYR A 131 8.65 23.88 -7.85
N ASP A 132 9.88 24.32 -7.85
CA ASP A 132 10.82 24.07 -8.94
C ASP A 132 11.16 22.58 -9.02
N SER A 133 11.47 21.97 -7.88
CA SER A 133 11.72 20.52 -7.77
C SER A 133 10.47 19.69 -8.07
N LEU A 134 9.29 20.11 -7.57
CA LEU A 134 8.03 19.43 -7.84
C LEU A 134 7.68 19.48 -9.34
N ASN A 135 7.81 20.63 -9.98
CA ASN A 135 7.53 20.80 -11.41
C ASN A 135 8.47 19.97 -12.26
N HIS A 136 9.74 19.87 -11.86
CA HIS A 136 10.70 19.00 -12.55
C HIS A 136 10.27 17.52 -12.45
N PHE A 137 9.97 17.05 -11.22
CA PHE A 137 9.51 15.70 -10.97
C PHE A 137 8.22 15.37 -11.74
N LEU A 138 7.23 16.27 -11.70
CA LEU A 138 5.96 16.06 -12.40
C LEU A 138 6.15 16.09 -13.92
N SER A 139 6.99 16.98 -14.43
CA SER A 139 7.27 17.03 -15.88
C SER A 139 7.94 15.75 -16.38
N GLU A 140 8.83 15.16 -15.58
CA GLU A 140 9.45 13.86 -15.88
C GLU A 140 8.40 12.73 -15.83
N ALA A 141 7.60 12.68 -14.75
CA ALA A 141 6.61 11.63 -14.56
C ALA A 141 5.49 11.64 -15.58
N LEU A 142 5.05 12.84 -16.00
CA LEU A 142 3.98 13.03 -16.99
C LEU A 142 4.48 13.00 -18.45
N GLU A 143 5.80 12.94 -18.66
CA GLU A 143 6.44 13.02 -19.99
C GLU A 143 6.02 14.27 -20.80
N GLN A 144 5.71 15.37 -20.10
CA GLN A 144 5.30 16.66 -20.66
C GLN A 144 5.71 17.82 -19.75
N THR A 145 5.84 19.01 -20.28
CA THR A 145 6.06 20.20 -19.45
C THR A 145 4.86 20.42 -18.53
N PHE A 146 5.12 20.47 -17.25
CA PHE A 146 4.12 20.74 -16.23
C PHE A 146 4.61 21.85 -15.32
N GLU A 147 3.73 22.78 -15.00
CA GLU A 147 4.06 23.92 -14.15
C GLU A 147 2.90 24.20 -13.18
N ILE A 148 3.21 24.29 -11.91
CA ILE A 148 2.31 24.73 -10.86
C ILE A 148 3.05 25.67 -9.94
N THR A 149 2.38 26.75 -9.51
CA THR A 149 2.97 27.78 -8.65
C THR A 149 2.43 27.71 -7.22
N PHE A 150 3.10 28.40 -6.30
CA PHE A 150 2.60 28.54 -4.92
C PHE A 150 1.21 29.17 -4.89
N GLU A 151 0.95 30.17 -5.71
CA GLU A 151 -0.35 30.89 -5.77
C GLU A 151 -1.50 29.94 -6.17
N GLU A 152 -1.22 28.95 -7.04
CA GLU A 152 -2.20 27.97 -7.48
C GLU A 152 -2.43 26.89 -6.41
N ALA A 153 -1.38 26.40 -5.79
CA ALA A 153 -1.43 25.22 -4.92
C ALA A 153 -1.44 25.52 -3.42
N GLN A 154 -0.74 26.57 -2.94
CA GLN A 154 -0.66 26.97 -1.52
C GLN A 154 -0.24 25.80 -0.59
N HIS A 155 0.66 24.91 -1.05
CA HIS A 155 1.07 23.68 -0.38
C HIS A 155 -0.07 22.66 -0.12
N GLU A 156 -1.21 22.80 -0.78
CA GLU A 156 -2.35 21.88 -0.65
C GLU A 156 -2.23 20.73 -1.66
N PHE A 157 -2.04 19.50 -1.18
CA PHE A 157 -1.98 18.29 -2.02
C PHE A 157 -3.15 18.19 -2.98
N ALA A 158 -4.37 18.44 -2.50
CA ALA A 158 -5.58 18.33 -3.31
C ALA A 158 -5.59 19.27 -4.53
N ARG A 159 -5.00 20.46 -4.43
CA ARG A 159 -4.88 21.39 -5.55
C ARG A 159 -3.88 20.93 -6.59
N ILE A 160 -2.72 20.44 -6.13
CA ILE A 160 -1.69 19.88 -7.01
C ILE A 160 -2.27 18.67 -7.76
N LYS A 161 -2.89 17.75 -7.03
CA LYS A 161 -3.55 16.56 -7.60
C LYS A 161 -4.60 16.94 -8.64
N ASN A 162 -5.49 17.86 -8.31
CA ASN A 162 -6.55 18.30 -9.24
C ASN A 162 -5.98 18.89 -10.54
N LYS A 163 -4.88 19.66 -10.46
CA LYS A 163 -4.23 20.20 -11.66
C LYS A 163 -3.63 19.08 -12.50
N VAL A 164 -2.90 18.14 -11.90
CA VAL A 164 -2.37 16.95 -12.59
C VAL A 164 -3.48 16.17 -13.27
N GLU A 165 -4.58 15.92 -12.57
CA GLU A 165 -5.73 15.19 -13.11
C GLU A 165 -6.47 15.96 -14.23
N THR A 166 -6.42 17.27 -14.22
CA THR A 166 -7.06 18.09 -15.25
C THR A 166 -6.23 18.15 -16.53
N GLU A 167 -4.91 18.17 -16.40
CA GLU A 167 -3.98 18.42 -17.51
C GLU A 167 -3.34 17.11 -18.05
N SER A 168 -3.60 15.95 -17.45
CA SER A 168 -3.00 14.67 -17.87
C SER A 168 -3.92 13.48 -17.62
N ASP A 169 -3.51 12.29 -18.07
CA ASP A 169 -4.14 11.00 -17.75
C ASP A 169 -3.60 10.36 -16.46
N TYR A 170 -2.83 11.10 -15.68
CA TYR A 170 -2.22 10.67 -14.43
C TYR A 170 -2.93 11.29 -13.21
N THR A 171 -2.67 10.71 -12.06
CA THR A 171 -3.08 11.23 -10.75
C THR A 171 -1.95 11.13 -9.75
N LEU A 172 -2.09 11.82 -8.62
CA LEU A 172 -1.17 11.72 -7.49
C LEU A 172 -1.75 10.86 -6.40
N LEU A 173 -0.89 10.04 -5.81
CA LEU A 173 -1.14 9.28 -4.59
C LEU A 173 -0.29 9.86 -3.47
N TYR A 174 -0.91 10.15 -2.34
CA TYR A 174 -0.22 10.63 -1.16
C TYR A 174 0.47 9.46 -0.43
N VAL A 175 1.68 9.69 0.09
CA VAL A 175 2.37 8.74 0.97
C VAL A 175 2.33 9.30 2.37
N ASP A 176 1.61 8.62 3.27
CA ASP A 176 1.50 9.00 4.68
C ASP A 176 2.79 8.67 5.41
N THR A 177 3.50 9.69 5.85
CA THR A 177 4.76 9.56 6.58
C THR A 177 4.57 9.60 8.11
N GLY A 178 3.35 9.86 8.58
CA GLY A 178 3.07 10.16 9.98
C GLY A 178 3.62 11.52 10.46
N CYS A 179 4.15 12.32 9.55
CA CYS A 179 4.77 13.62 9.81
C CYS A 179 4.23 14.69 8.84
N ASP A 180 4.71 15.93 8.95
CA ASP A 180 4.30 17.05 8.09
C ASP A 180 4.97 17.03 6.69
N ASN A 181 5.67 15.96 6.33
CA ASN A 181 6.38 15.85 5.06
C ASN A 181 5.40 15.65 3.90
N PHE A 182 5.75 16.22 2.75
CA PHE A 182 4.99 16.07 1.51
C PHE A 182 5.63 15.00 0.62
N TYR A 183 5.03 13.79 0.61
CA TYR A 183 5.48 12.71 -0.26
C TYR A 183 4.36 12.29 -1.19
N CYS A 184 4.67 12.12 -2.48
CA CYS A 184 3.69 11.64 -3.44
C CYS A 184 4.29 10.76 -4.54
N LEU A 185 3.43 9.90 -5.09
CA LEU A 185 3.68 9.06 -6.26
C LEU A 185 2.80 9.51 -7.41
N VAL A 186 3.26 9.32 -8.62
CA VAL A 186 2.49 9.54 -9.86
C VAL A 186 2.11 8.19 -10.44
N CYS A 187 0.84 8.04 -10.85
CA CYS A 187 0.39 6.85 -11.56
C CYS A 187 -0.72 7.17 -12.57
N PRO A 188 -0.96 6.31 -13.58
CA PRO A 188 -2.12 6.45 -14.45
C PRO A 188 -3.43 6.44 -13.64
N LYS A 189 -4.37 7.34 -13.95
CA LYS A 189 -5.69 7.41 -13.28
C LYS A 189 -6.41 6.06 -13.27
N SER A 190 -6.31 5.31 -14.35
CA SER A 190 -6.94 3.99 -14.46
C SER A 190 -6.33 2.95 -13.52
N ALA A 191 -5.08 3.11 -13.08
CA ALA A 191 -4.38 2.22 -12.18
C ALA A 191 -4.59 2.57 -10.69
N ALA A 192 -4.90 3.83 -10.38
CA ALA A 192 -4.97 4.33 -9.01
C ALA A 192 -5.90 3.50 -8.08
N PRO A 193 -7.14 3.12 -8.46
CA PRO A 193 -7.99 2.31 -7.59
C PRO A 193 -7.36 0.96 -7.22
N ARG A 194 -6.68 0.32 -8.18
CA ARG A 194 -6.02 -0.97 -7.94
C ARG A 194 -4.76 -0.81 -7.11
N ILE A 195 -4.00 0.27 -7.29
CA ILE A 195 -2.84 0.58 -6.46
C ILE A 195 -3.26 0.75 -5.00
N ILE A 196 -4.33 1.50 -4.73
CA ILE A 196 -4.84 1.69 -3.36
C ILE A 196 -5.31 0.37 -2.76
N GLU A 197 -6.06 -0.43 -3.51
CA GLU A 197 -6.48 -1.77 -3.05
C GLU A 197 -5.29 -2.65 -2.67
N ILE A 198 -4.23 -2.65 -3.48
CA ILE A 198 -3.01 -3.41 -3.20
C ILE A 198 -2.29 -2.82 -1.98
N ALA A 199 -2.18 -1.50 -1.89
CA ALA A 199 -1.54 -0.82 -0.76
C ALA A 199 -2.24 -1.16 0.56
N ASP A 200 -3.58 -1.17 0.58
CA ASP A 200 -4.39 -1.58 1.74
C ASP A 200 -4.12 -3.04 2.13
N ILE A 201 -4.08 -3.96 1.16
CA ILE A 201 -3.80 -5.39 1.41
C ILE A 201 -2.39 -5.59 1.96
N LEU A 202 -1.41 -4.86 1.42
CA LEU A 202 -0.01 -4.94 1.82
C LEU A 202 0.33 -4.05 3.03
N ASN A 203 -0.66 -3.31 3.54
CA ASN A 203 -0.50 -2.33 4.61
C ASN A 203 0.64 -1.34 4.33
N LEU A 204 0.68 -0.80 3.10
CA LEU A 204 1.62 0.26 2.70
C LEU A 204 1.00 1.63 2.90
N PRO A 205 1.76 2.67 3.30
CA PRO A 205 1.24 4.00 3.59
C PRO A 205 0.96 4.82 2.33
N ILE A 206 0.21 4.26 1.35
CA ILE A 206 -0.15 4.91 0.09
C ILE A 206 -1.65 5.15 0.08
N ASN A 207 -2.05 6.41 -0.09
CA ASN A 207 -3.43 6.88 0.01
C ASN A 207 -3.85 7.74 -1.20
N HIS A 208 -5.15 8.03 -1.27
CA HIS A 208 -5.71 8.95 -2.30
C HIS A 208 -5.39 10.40 -2.03
#